data_e73c00f286c56c9899d82175a619efff
#
_entry.id   e73c00f286c56c9899d82175a619efff
#
_cell.length_a   1.000
_cell.length_b   1.000
_cell.length_c   1.000
_cell.angle_alpha   90.00
_cell.angle_beta   90.00
_cell.angle_gamma   90.00
#
_symmetry.space_group_name_H-M   'P 1'
#
loop_
_entity.id
_entity.type
_entity.pdbx_description
1 polymer ?
#
loop_
_entity_poly.entity_id
_entity_poly.type
_entity_poly.pdbx_seq_one_letter_code
_entity_poly.pdbx_strand_id
1 'polypeptide(L)'
;IRYDRPYRKCARIVGDTMGKYHPHGDSSIYDALVVMAQDFKKGRTLVDGHGNFGSIEGDGAAAMRYTEARLEKLTQDVFLSDLDKNVVDFVPNFDETEKEPSVLPVRIPNILVNGADGIAVGMATSIPPHNLGEVIDAVKAYMKDNTISVKGLMRYIKGPDFPTGGIVVNKDDLHKIYETGSGKIRLRGKVEVEKLKGGRKQLVITEIPYTMLGANIGKFLNDVASLIETKKTTDIVDISNQSSKEGIRIVLELKKDTDVENLTNMLYKKTRLEDTFGVNMLAVADGRPETLSLKQIIEYHVDFVFEITTRKYHTLLDKELEKQEVQEGLIKACDVIDLIIEILRGSKNREQVRKCLVEGITEGIKFKSKASEKAAAKLLFTERQANAILDMRLYKL
;
A
#
# COMPACT_ATOMS: atom_id res chain seq x y z
N ILE A 1 -14.61 2.29 -3.37
CA ILE A 1 -14.09 1.54 -4.55
C ILE A 1 -13.46 0.19 -4.15
N ARG A 2 -14.19 -0.64 -3.40
CA ARG A 2 -13.71 -1.95 -2.95
C ARG A 2 -13.51 -2.90 -4.13
N TYR A 3 -12.57 -3.84 -4.01
CA TYR A 3 -12.26 -4.84 -5.05
C TYR A 3 -13.46 -5.76 -5.38
N ASP A 4 -14.36 -5.98 -4.41
CA ASP A 4 -15.55 -6.84 -4.51
C ASP A 4 -16.82 -6.07 -4.93
N ARG A 5 -16.68 -4.84 -5.40
CA ARG A 5 -17.76 -3.98 -5.90
C ARG A 5 -17.52 -3.61 -7.36
N PRO A 6 -18.57 -3.17 -8.07
CA PRO A 6 -18.43 -2.69 -9.43
C PRO A 6 -17.41 -1.57 -9.56
N TYR A 7 -16.75 -1.51 -10.72
CA TYR A 7 -15.88 -0.39 -11.08
C TYR A 7 -16.60 0.95 -11.00
N ARG A 8 -15.90 2.00 -10.71
CA ARG A 8 -16.37 3.38 -10.72
C ARG A 8 -15.62 4.19 -11.75
N LYS A 9 -16.28 5.13 -12.40
CA LYS A 9 -15.62 6.08 -13.30
C LYS A 9 -14.50 6.81 -12.58
N CYS A 10 -13.32 6.87 -13.20
CA CYS A 10 -12.18 7.58 -12.64
C CYS A 10 -12.48 9.05 -12.38
N ALA A 11 -13.29 9.70 -13.23
CA ALA A 11 -13.74 11.08 -13.04
C ALA A 11 -14.47 11.27 -11.69
N ARG A 12 -15.28 10.31 -11.27
CA ARG A 12 -15.93 10.34 -9.96
C ARG A 12 -14.95 10.17 -8.81
N ILE A 13 -14.03 9.22 -8.94
CA ILE A 13 -13.00 8.96 -7.91
C ILE A 13 -12.13 10.22 -7.73
N VAL A 14 -11.70 10.82 -8.82
CA VAL A 14 -10.89 12.07 -8.82
C VAL A 14 -11.68 13.21 -8.19
N GLY A 15 -12.96 13.37 -8.58
CA GLY A 15 -13.83 14.42 -8.04
C GLY A 15 -14.05 14.29 -6.53
N ASP A 16 -14.35 13.09 -6.04
CA ASP A 16 -14.53 12.83 -4.60
C ASP A 16 -13.22 13.05 -3.84
N THR A 17 -12.08 12.65 -4.38
CA THR A 17 -10.76 12.86 -3.77
C THR A 17 -10.41 14.34 -3.71
N MET A 18 -10.59 15.07 -4.80
CA MET A 18 -10.32 16.50 -4.89
C MET A 18 -11.21 17.30 -3.95
N GLY A 19 -12.50 16.96 -3.92
CA GLY A 19 -13.49 17.70 -3.12
C GLY A 19 -13.37 17.48 -1.63
N LYS A 20 -12.88 16.31 -1.20
CA LYS A 20 -12.86 15.95 0.23
C LYS A 20 -11.49 15.89 0.87
N TYR A 21 -10.45 15.52 0.14
CA TYR A 21 -9.16 15.18 0.74
C TYR A 21 -7.95 15.88 0.11
N HIS A 22 -8.01 16.23 -1.17
CA HIS A 22 -6.84 16.76 -1.88
C HIS A 22 -7.21 17.91 -2.82
N PRO A 23 -7.24 19.18 -2.30
CA PRO A 23 -7.72 20.35 -3.05
C PRO A 23 -6.67 20.88 -4.04
N HIS A 24 -6.26 20.04 -4.98
CA HIS A 24 -5.31 20.34 -6.05
C HIS A 24 -5.89 19.99 -7.42
N GLY A 25 -5.09 20.15 -8.48
CA GLY A 25 -5.55 19.87 -9.85
C GLY A 25 -6.00 18.43 -10.06
N ASP A 26 -7.09 18.26 -10.78
CA ASP A 26 -7.67 16.96 -11.09
C ASP A 26 -6.73 16.05 -11.90
N SER A 27 -5.93 16.64 -12.80
CA SER A 27 -4.94 15.91 -13.60
C SER A 27 -3.89 15.22 -12.73
N SER A 28 -3.38 15.89 -11.70
CA SER A 28 -2.38 15.31 -10.80
C SER A 28 -2.94 14.13 -10.00
N ILE A 29 -4.21 14.22 -9.59
CA ILE A 29 -4.91 13.14 -8.89
C ILE A 29 -5.14 11.95 -9.83
N TYR A 30 -5.57 12.24 -11.07
CA TYR A 30 -5.78 11.20 -12.07
C TYR A 30 -4.47 10.49 -12.45
N ASP A 31 -3.39 11.24 -12.66
CA ASP A 31 -2.08 10.67 -12.97
C ASP A 31 -1.58 9.73 -11.87
N ALA A 32 -1.77 10.09 -10.60
CA ALA A 32 -1.45 9.23 -9.47
C ALA A 32 -2.29 7.94 -9.46
N LEU A 33 -3.60 8.05 -9.74
CA LEU A 33 -4.50 6.90 -9.85
C LEU A 33 -4.06 5.95 -10.98
N VAL A 34 -3.70 6.52 -12.13
CA VAL A 34 -3.24 5.77 -13.31
C VAL A 34 -1.96 5.00 -13.00
N VAL A 35 -0.96 5.64 -12.38
CA VAL A 35 0.31 4.99 -12.04
C VAL A 35 0.10 3.80 -11.10
N MET A 36 -0.82 3.90 -10.16
CA MET A 36 -1.14 2.78 -9.25
C MET A 36 -1.76 1.57 -9.94
N ALA A 37 -2.27 1.73 -11.16
CA ALA A 37 -2.84 0.64 -11.98
C ALA A 37 -1.88 0.13 -13.06
N GLN A 38 -0.71 0.73 -13.24
CA GLN A 38 0.25 0.38 -14.27
C GLN A 38 1.25 -0.67 -13.75
N ASP A 39 1.17 -1.89 -14.25
CA ASP A 39 2.01 -3.02 -13.86
C ASP A 39 3.48 -2.88 -14.30
N PHE A 40 3.75 -2.04 -15.30
CA PHE A 40 5.10 -1.71 -15.74
C PHE A 40 5.78 -0.61 -14.90
N LYS A 41 5.02 0.09 -14.05
CA LYS A 41 5.56 1.09 -13.09
C LYS A 41 5.53 0.59 -11.65
N LYS A 42 4.57 -0.27 -11.31
CA LYS A 42 4.41 -0.84 -9.98
C LYS A 42 4.52 -2.35 -10.04
N GLY A 43 5.46 -2.91 -9.32
CA GLY A 43 5.63 -4.37 -9.23
C GLY A 43 4.41 -5.07 -8.64
N ARG A 44 3.68 -4.36 -7.76
CA ARG A 44 2.35 -4.75 -7.26
C ARG A 44 1.40 -3.58 -7.42
N THR A 45 0.50 -3.66 -8.38
CA THR A 45 -0.53 -2.65 -8.60
C THR A 45 -1.46 -2.54 -7.40
N LEU A 46 -1.87 -1.33 -7.07
CA LEU A 46 -2.77 -1.03 -5.95
C LEU A 46 -4.19 -0.77 -6.42
N VAL A 47 -4.34 -0.50 -7.70
CA VAL A 47 -5.62 -0.18 -8.36
C VAL A 47 -5.82 -1.16 -9.51
N ASP A 48 -7.03 -1.72 -9.58
CA ASP A 48 -7.53 -2.52 -10.69
C ASP A 48 -8.23 -1.58 -11.67
N GLY A 49 -7.55 -1.30 -12.79
CA GLY A 49 -8.00 -0.39 -13.83
C GLY A 49 -8.76 -1.11 -14.94
N HIS A 50 -9.84 -0.50 -15.42
CA HIS A 50 -10.63 -0.98 -16.55
C HIS A 50 -10.69 0.07 -17.65
N GLY A 51 -10.17 -0.27 -18.82
CA GLY A 51 -10.02 0.63 -19.97
C GLY A 51 -8.55 0.84 -20.35
N ASN A 52 -8.28 1.97 -21.02
CA ASN A 52 -6.92 2.32 -21.44
C ASN A 52 -6.21 3.14 -20.36
N PHE A 53 -5.27 2.50 -19.67
CA PHE A 53 -4.41 3.10 -18.64
C PHE A 53 -2.99 3.42 -19.13
N GLY A 54 -2.81 3.56 -20.44
CA GLY A 54 -1.51 3.85 -21.04
C GLY A 54 -0.71 2.61 -21.38
N SER A 55 0.50 2.83 -21.92
CA SER A 55 1.40 1.76 -22.32
C SER A 55 2.81 1.97 -21.78
N ILE A 56 3.60 0.90 -21.81
CA ILE A 56 5.03 0.92 -21.44
C ILE A 56 5.84 1.85 -22.35
N GLU A 57 5.36 2.14 -23.55
CA GLU A 57 6.00 2.99 -24.54
C GLU A 57 5.75 4.49 -24.33
N GLY A 58 4.93 4.83 -23.35
CA GLY A 58 4.67 6.20 -22.96
C GLY A 58 3.36 6.78 -23.49
N ASP A 59 2.50 5.95 -24.09
CA ASP A 59 1.15 6.38 -24.39
C ASP A 59 0.41 6.72 -23.11
N GLY A 60 -0.25 7.87 -23.10
CA GLY A 60 -1.04 8.30 -21.95
C GLY A 60 -2.31 7.47 -21.77
N ALA A 61 -2.85 7.49 -20.57
CA ALA A 61 -4.16 6.94 -20.28
C ALA A 61 -5.25 7.72 -21.04
N ALA A 62 -6.36 7.05 -21.35
CA ALA A 62 -7.56 7.72 -21.83
C ALA A 62 -8.07 8.72 -20.78
N ALA A 63 -8.85 9.72 -21.20
CA ALA A 63 -9.43 10.69 -20.28
C ALA A 63 -10.28 10.01 -19.19
N MET A 64 -10.26 10.58 -17.97
CA MET A 64 -10.86 10.00 -16.78
C MET A 64 -12.38 9.71 -16.89
N ARG A 65 -13.07 10.34 -17.85
CA ARG A 65 -14.47 10.07 -18.12
C ARG A 65 -14.72 8.72 -18.80
N TYR A 66 -13.70 8.15 -19.43
CA TYR A 66 -13.79 6.85 -20.13
C TYR A 66 -13.27 5.68 -19.28
N THR A 67 -12.29 5.91 -18.43
CA THR A 67 -11.68 4.87 -17.61
C THR A 67 -12.45 4.63 -16.32
N GLU A 68 -12.34 3.40 -15.82
CA GLU A 68 -12.94 2.97 -14.56
C GLU A 68 -11.90 2.30 -13.68
N ALA A 69 -12.12 2.34 -12.38
CA ALA A 69 -11.20 1.75 -11.43
C ALA A 69 -11.90 1.22 -10.19
N ARG A 70 -11.23 0.32 -9.51
CA ARG A 70 -11.50 -0.13 -8.13
C ARG A 70 -10.18 -0.51 -7.47
N LEU A 71 -10.21 -0.80 -6.19
CA LEU A 71 -9.01 -1.26 -5.48
C LEU A 71 -8.65 -2.69 -5.89
N GLU A 72 -7.36 -2.99 -5.88
CA GLU A 72 -6.91 -4.37 -5.86
C GLU A 72 -7.25 -5.02 -4.51
N LYS A 73 -7.42 -6.35 -4.50
CA LYS A 73 -7.67 -7.10 -3.26
C LYS A 73 -6.55 -6.90 -2.25
N LEU A 74 -5.30 -6.93 -2.70
CA LEU A 74 -4.13 -6.67 -1.87
C LEU A 74 -4.22 -5.31 -1.16
N THR A 75 -4.63 -4.27 -1.87
CA THR A 75 -4.76 -2.92 -1.32
C THR A 75 -5.77 -2.88 -0.18
N GLN A 76 -6.92 -3.48 -0.38
CA GLN A 76 -7.96 -3.50 0.65
C GLN A 76 -7.54 -4.31 1.87
N ASP A 77 -6.97 -5.50 1.68
CA ASP A 77 -6.65 -6.43 2.76
C ASP A 77 -5.37 -6.04 3.53
N VAL A 78 -4.44 -5.36 2.89
CA VAL A 78 -3.11 -5.08 3.46
C VAL A 78 -2.88 -3.61 3.78
N PHE A 79 -3.44 -2.69 3.00
CA PHE A 79 -3.23 -1.25 3.17
C PHE A 79 -4.34 -0.57 3.97
N LEU A 80 -5.58 -1.08 3.88
CA LEU A 80 -6.77 -0.40 4.42
C LEU A 80 -7.50 -1.22 5.49
N SER A 81 -6.98 -2.39 5.86
CA SER A 81 -7.66 -3.22 6.82
C SER A 81 -7.61 -2.61 8.23
N ASP A 82 -8.69 -2.85 8.97
CA ASP A 82 -8.82 -2.44 10.37
C ASP A 82 -8.84 -0.90 10.62
N LEU A 83 -9.08 -0.07 9.59
CA LEU A 83 -9.22 1.38 9.75
C LEU A 83 -10.28 1.79 10.78
N ASP A 84 -11.31 0.97 10.96
CA ASP A 84 -12.39 1.15 11.94
C ASP A 84 -12.02 0.73 13.37
N LYS A 85 -10.79 0.25 13.59
CA LYS A 85 -10.34 -0.31 14.88
C LYS A 85 -9.28 0.55 15.59
N ASN A 86 -9.29 1.84 15.33
CA ASN A 86 -8.39 2.81 15.95
C ASN A 86 -6.89 2.45 15.81
N VAL A 87 -6.51 1.84 14.70
CA VAL A 87 -5.13 1.40 14.45
C VAL A 87 -4.20 2.54 14.08
N VAL A 88 -4.73 3.63 13.52
CA VAL A 88 -4.02 4.85 13.17
C VAL A 88 -4.82 6.07 13.61
N ASP A 89 -4.14 7.20 13.75
CA ASP A 89 -4.77 8.46 14.09
C ASP A 89 -5.50 9.05 12.88
N PHE A 90 -6.64 9.68 13.14
CA PHE A 90 -7.40 10.43 12.16
C PHE A 90 -7.28 11.92 12.45
N VAL A 91 -7.04 12.69 11.40
CA VAL A 91 -6.93 14.14 11.45
C VAL A 91 -8.05 14.77 10.61
N PRO A 92 -8.46 16.03 10.90
CA PRO A 92 -9.36 16.74 10.02
C PRO A 92 -8.76 16.91 8.62
N ASN A 93 -9.62 16.86 7.60
CA ASN A 93 -9.22 17.23 6.24
C ASN A 93 -9.00 18.74 6.12
N PHE A 94 -8.72 19.25 4.92
CA PHE A 94 -8.34 20.64 4.67
C PHE A 94 -9.42 21.68 5.06
N ASP A 95 -10.71 21.31 5.05
CA ASP A 95 -11.85 22.17 5.39
C ASP A 95 -12.59 21.75 6.68
N GLU A 96 -12.04 20.78 7.41
CA GLU A 96 -12.57 20.24 8.68
C GLU A 96 -13.96 19.58 8.57
N THR A 97 -14.42 19.28 7.35
CA THR A 97 -15.72 18.61 7.14
C THR A 97 -15.65 17.10 7.24
N GLU A 98 -14.49 16.53 6.98
CA GLU A 98 -14.23 15.08 7.01
C GLU A 98 -12.99 14.78 7.84
N LYS A 99 -12.81 13.51 8.18
CA LYS A 99 -11.58 13.01 8.80
C LYS A 99 -10.87 12.04 7.87
N GLU A 100 -9.55 12.12 7.87
CA GLU A 100 -8.70 11.25 7.10
C GLU A 100 -7.61 10.61 7.99
N PRO A 101 -7.14 9.38 7.67
CA PRO A 101 -6.05 8.79 8.42
C PRO A 101 -4.76 9.57 8.19
N SER A 102 -4.01 9.82 9.25
CA SER A 102 -2.70 10.48 9.17
C SER A 102 -1.69 9.64 8.38
N VAL A 103 -1.78 8.32 8.48
CA VAL A 103 -1.05 7.32 7.71
C VAL A 103 -1.95 6.12 7.46
N LEU A 104 -1.68 5.34 6.42
CA LEU A 104 -2.39 4.09 6.17
C LEU A 104 -1.81 2.94 7.02
N PRO A 105 -2.65 2.02 7.52
CA PRO A 105 -2.20 0.88 8.33
C PRO A 105 -1.60 -0.24 7.47
N VAL A 106 -0.55 0.06 6.73
CA VAL A 106 0.07 -0.84 5.76
C VAL A 106 0.84 -1.95 6.47
N ARG A 107 0.54 -3.20 6.15
CA ARG A 107 1.13 -4.39 6.80
C ARG A 107 2.33 -4.98 6.08
N ILE A 108 2.71 -4.42 4.94
CA ILE A 108 3.93 -4.78 4.21
C ILE A 108 4.78 -3.52 4.03
N PRO A 109 6.11 -3.62 3.94
CA PRO A 109 6.93 -2.45 3.67
C PRO A 109 6.82 -2.04 2.19
N ASN A 110 5.73 -1.35 1.85
CA ASN A 110 5.42 -0.96 0.46
C ASN A 110 6.52 -0.11 -0.18
N ILE A 111 7.23 0.66 0.62
CA ILE A 111 8.37 1.46 0.15
C ILE A 111 9.48 0.59 -0.47
N LEU A 112 9.64 -0.65 -0.03
CA LEU A 112 10.54 -1.64 -0.62
C LEU A 112 9.87 -2.41 -1.77
N VAL A 113 8.61 -2.78 -1.62
CA VAL A 113 7.89 -3.60 -2.63
C VAL A 113 7.70 -2.84 -3.93
N ASN A 114 7.16 -1.64 -3.87
CA ASN A 114 6.90 -0.80 -5.05
C ASN A 114 7.96 0.28 -5.30
N GLY A 115 8.92 0.42 -4.40
CA GLY A 115 9.87 1.50 -4.43
C GLY A 115 9.23 2.86 -4.16
N ALA A 116 10.03 3.90 -4.25
CA ALA A 116 9.59 5.28 -4.15
C ALA A 116 10.44 6.17 -5.04
N ASP A 117 9.81 7.19 -5.61
CA ASP A 117 10.48 8.22 -6.39
C ASP A 117 9.80 9.56 -6.09
N GLY A 118 10.57 10.57 -5.80
CA GLY A 118 10.06 11.88 -5.47
C GLY A 118 11.14 12.94 -5.35
N ILE A 119 10.78 14.15 -5.72
CA ILE A 119 11.65 15.32 -5.67
C ILE A 119 10.96 16.39 -4.83
N ALA A 120 11.64 16.82 -3.77
CA ALA A 120 11.21 17.92 -2.93
C ALA A 120 12.29 19.03 -2.91
N VAL A 121 11.99 20.15 -2.29
CA VAL A 121 13.00 21.23 -2.14
C VAL A 121 14.11 20.76 -1.21
N GLY A 122 15.33 20.70 -1.72
CA GLY A 122 16.52 20.32 -0.94
C GLY A 122 16.69 18.83 -0.69
N MET A 123 15.78 17.96 -1.17
CA MET A 123 15.89 16.51 -0.99
C MET A 123 15.18 15.74 -2.09
N ALA A 124 15.64 14.52 -2.34
CA ALA A 124 15.00 13.60 -3.28
C ALA A 124 15.08 12.17 -2.75
N THR A 125 14.09 11.37 -3.07
CA THR A 125 14.11 9.92 -2.79
C THR A 125 14.09 9.15 -4.09
N SER A 126 14.80 8.04 -4.11
CA SER A 126 14.80 7.07 -5.22
C SER A 126 15.10 5.69 -4.65
N ILE A 127 14.06 4.93 -4.41
CA ILE A 127 14.12 3.59 -3.81
C ILE A 127 13.68 2.58 -4.86
N PRO A 128 14.53 1.59 -5.21
CA PRO A 128 14.16 0.58 -6.18
C PRO A 128 13.10 -0.36 -5.61
N PRO A 129 12.21 -0.91 -6.47
CA PRO A 129 11.25 -1.93 -6.06
C PRO A 129 11.92 -3.28 -5.80
N HIS A 130 11.25 -4.12 -5.00
CA HIS A 130 11.74 -5.44 -4.61
C HIS A 130 10.65 -6.50 -4.71
N ASN A 131 11.05 -7.75 -4.79
CA ASN A 131 10.12 -8.88 -4.82
C ASN A 131 9.36 -9.01 -3.49
N LEU A 132 8.04 -9.08 -3.56
CA LEU A 132 7.17 -9.15 -2.36
C LEU A 132 7.50 -10.37 -1.48
N GLY A 133 7.68 -11.55 -2.08
CA GLY A 133 8.00 -12.77 -1.33
C GLY A 133 9.34 -12.66 -0.59
N GLU A 134 10.38 -12.15 -1.26
CA GLU A 134 11.70 -11.92 -0.68
C GLU A 134 11.64 -10.90 0.47
N VAL A 135 10.88 -9.82 0.29
CA VAL A 135 10.69 -8.79 1.34
C VAL A 135 9.99 -9.37 2.56
N ILE A 136 8.93 -10.14 2.37
CA ILE A 136 8.21 -10.80 3.47
C ILE A 136 9.13 -11.77 4.22
N ASP A 137 9.92 -12.55 3.51
CA ASP A 137 10.85 -13.48 4.14
C ASP A 137 11.94 -12.75 4.95
N ALA A 138 12.44 -11.62 4.46
CA ALA A 138 13.36 -10.77 5.18
C ALA A 138 12.74 -10.17 6.45
N VAL A 139 11.50 -9.69 6.37
CA VAL A 139 10.74 -9.19 7.53
C VAL A 139 10.56 -10.29 8.57
N LYS A 140 10.18 -11.50 8.16
CA LYS A 140 10.05 -12.67 9.06
C LYS A 140 11.37 -13.04 9.70
N ALA A 141 12.49 -12.98 8.97
CA ALA A 141 13.82 -13.23 9.52
C ALA A 141 14.21 -12.19 10.57
N TYR A 142 13.95 -10.92 10.31
CA TYR A 142 14.16 -9.84 11.29
C TYR A 142 13.30 -10.02 12.56
N MET A 143 12.05 -10.41 12.41
CA MET A 143 11.15 -10.66 13.55
C MET A 143 11.64 -11.83 14.43
N LYS A 144 12.30 -12.82 13.85
CA LYS A 144 12.89 -13.95 14.60
C LYS A 144 14.17 -13.55 15.30
N ASP A 145 14.99 -12.72 14.69
CA ASP A 145 16.27 -12.24 15.19
C ASP A 145 16.53 -10.81 14.73
N ASN A 146 16.24 -9.85 15.60
CA ASN A 146 16.41 -8.43 15.31
C ASN A 146 17.88 -7.97 15.25
N THR A 147 18.83 -8.84 15.58
CA THR A 147 20.26 -8.58 15.45
C THR A 147 20.81 -8.93 14.07
N ILE A 148 19.95 -9.48 13.17
CA ILE A 148 20.33 -9.83 11.82
C ILE A 148 20.98 -8.63 11.10
N SER A 149 22.12 -8.86 10.43
CA SER A 149 22.82 -7.84 9.66
C SER A 149 22.16 -7.58 8.30
N VAL A 150 22.52 -6.48 7.64
CA VAL A 150 22.13 -6.24 6.24
C VAL A 150 22.56 -7.41 5.35
N LYS A 151 23.76 -7.94 5.54
CA LYS A 151 24.21 -9.12 4.81
C LYS A 151 23.34 -10.35 5.06
N GLY A 152 22.86 -10.52 6.28
CA GLY A 152 21.91 -11.58 6.65
C GLY A 152 20.55 -11.40 5.97
N LEU A 153 20.02 -10.19 5.91
CA LEU A 153 18.80 -9.84 5.19
C LEU A 153 18.93 -10.07 3.69
N MET A 154 20.08 -9.84 3.11
CA MET A 154 20.35 -10.08 1.69
C MET A 154 20.37 -11.57 1.30
N ARG A 155 20.33 -12.49 2.24
CA ARG A 155 20.06 -13.91 1.95
C ARG A 155 18.63 -14.10 1.44
N TYR A 156 17.72 -13.22 1.82
CA TYR A 156 16.31 -13.22 1.42
C TYR A 156 16.06 -12.22 0.30
N ILE A 157 16.53 -10.97 0.46
CA ILE A 157 16.44 -9.92 -0.57
C ILE A 157 17.73 -9.94 -1.38
N LYS A 158 17.68 -10.55 -2.56
CA LYS A 158 18.87 -10.71 -3.43
C LYS A 158 19.29 -9.41 -4.10
N GLY A 159 18.36 -8.50 -4.29
CA GLY A 159 18.53 -7.23 -4.97
C GLY A 159 17.19 -6.65 -5.37
N PRO A 160 17.18 -5.54 -6.13
CA PRO A 160 15.97 -4.96 -6.68
C PRO A 160 15.26 -5.93 -7.63
N ASP A 161 13.95 -5.79 -7.74
CA ASP A 161 13.10 -6.50 -8.69
C ASP A 161 12.25 -5.48 -9.46
N PHE A 162 12.75 -5.05 -10.59
CA PHE A 162 12.07 -4.06 -11.43
C PHE A 162 10.97 -4.70 -12.27
N PRO A 163 9.80 -4.05 -12.41
CA PRO A 163 8.70 -4.58 -13.21
C PRO A 163 9.05 -4.72 -14.70
N THR A 164 10.06 -4.01 -15.17
CA THR A 164 10.59 -4.11 -16.54
C THR A 164 11.65 -5.18 -16.71
N GLY A 165 12.03 -5.88 -15.63
CA GLY A 165 13.12 -6.85 -15.64
C GLY A 165 14.50 -6.20 -15.73
N GLY A 166 15.41 -6.86 -16.45
CA GLY A 166 16.79 -6.41 -16.61
C GLY A 166 17.77 -7.17 -15.73
N ILE A 167 19.04 -6.80 -15.83
CA ILE A 167 20.15 -7.46 -15.17
C ILE A 167 20.95 -6.42 -14.40
N VAL A 168 21.18 -6.66 -13.11
CA VAL A 168 22.10 -5.84 -12.30
C VAL A 168 23.53 -6.26 -12.61
N VAL A 169 24.32 -5.31 -13.09
CA VAL A 169 25.71 -5.55 -13.51
C VAL A 169 26.68 -5.51 -12.34
N ASN A 170 26.49 -4.56 -11.42
CA ASN A 170 27.35 -4.32 -10.27
C ASN A 170 26.80 -4.94 -8.99
N LYS A 171 26.49 -6.22 -9.05
CA LYS A 171 25.92 -6.99 -7.93
C LYS A 171 26.70 -6.82 -6.62
N ASP A 172 28.02 -6.75 -6.70
CA ASP A 172 28.90 -6.68 -5.53
C ASP A 172 28.75 -5.35 -4.76
N ASP A 173 28.27 -4.31 -5.41
CA ASP A 173 28.02 -3.01 -4.79
C ASP A 173 26.72 -2.97 -3.96
N LEU A 174 25.81 -3.92 -4.16
CA LEU A 174 24.49 -3.91 -3.53
C LEU A 174 24.58 -3.94 -2.00
N HIS A 175 25.51 -4.67 -1.42
CA HIS A 175 25.68 -4.73 0.03
C HIS A 175 25.93 -3.34 0.62
N LYS A 176 26.86 -2.58 0.02
CA LYS A 176 27.17 -1.23 0.45
C LYS A 176 26.00 -0.28 0.27
N ILE A 177 25.27 -0.42 -0.83
CA ILE A 177 24.08 0.39 -1.11
C ILE A 177 23.00 0.15 -0.05
N TYR A 178 22.74 -1.10 0.31
CA TYR A 178 21.78 -1.44 1.34
C TYR A 178 22.22 -1.10 2.76
N GLU A 179 23.52 -1.04 3.01
CA GLU A 179 24.08 -0.59 4.29
C GLU A 179 23.96 0.93 4.47
N THR A 180 24.29 1.69 3.44
CA THR A 180 24.33 3.15 3.49
C THR A 180 23.03 3.83 3.06
N GLY A 181 22.17 3.13 2.34
CA GLY A 181 20.95 3.68 1.76
C GLY A 181 21.18 4.52 0.50
N SER A 182 22.40 4.55 -0.04
CA SER A 182 22.69 5.33 -1.23
C SER A 182 23.76 4.68 -2.10
N GLY A 183 23.68 4.94 -3.40
CA GLY A 183 24.62 4.42 -4.38
C GLY A 183 24.04 4.37 -5.79
N LYS A 184 24.71 3.64 -6.65
CA LYS A 184 24.34 3.52 -8.07
C LYS A 184 24.23 2.05 -8.46
N ILE A 185 23.09 1.67 -9.04
CA ILE A 185 22.87 0.35 -9.60
C ILE A 185 22.97 0.48 -11.12
N ARG A 186 23.82 -0.34 -11.75
CA ARG A 186 23.89 -0.42 -13.21
C ARG A 186 22.97 -1.54 -13.69
N LEU A 187 22.05 -1.18 -14.59
CA LEU A 187 21.04 -2.07 -15.16
C LEU A 187 21.31 -2.28 -16.64
N ARG A 188 21.22 -3.51 -17.08
CA ARG A 188 21.22 -3.89 -18.51
C ARG A 188 19.87 -4.46 -18.90
N GLY A 189 19.46 -4.14 -20.12
CA GLY A 189 18.40 -4.89 -20.78
C GLY A 189 18.83 -6.32 -21.08
N LYS A 190 17.86 -7.22 -21.12
CA LYS A 190 18.06 -8.62 -21.51
C LYS A 190 17.93 -8.75 -23.01
N VAL A 191 18.93 -9.36 -23.63
CA VAL A 191 19.01 -9.57 -25.08
C VAL A 191 19.06 -11.07 -25.37
N GLU A 192 18.23 -11.51 -26.28
CA GLU A 192 18.21 -12.90 -26.79
C GLU A 192 18.54 -12.93 -28.28
N VAL A 193 19.12 -14.01 -28.73
CA VAL A 193 19.47 -14.22 -30.13
C VAL A 193 18.50 -15.20 -30.76
N GLU A 194 17.79 -14.78 -31.79
CA GLU A 194 16.92 -15.63 -32.58
C GLU A 194 17.55 -15.92 -33.94
N LYS A 195 17.51 -17.18 -34.35
CA LYS A 195 17.99 -17.63 -35.67
C LYS A 195 16.87 -17.47 -36.69
N LEU A 196 17.19 -16.85 -37.84
CA LEU A 196 16.30 -16.70 -38.98
C LEU A 196 16.67 -17.67 -40.09
N LYS A 197 15.77 -17.81 -41.06
CA LYS A 197 16.02 -18.60 -42.28
C LYS A 197 17.22 -18.02 -43.05
N GLY A 198 18.04 -18.90 -43.64
CA GLY A 198 19.21 -18.50 -44.43
C GLY A 198 20.45 -18.13 -43.62
N GLY A 199 20.54 -18.53 -42.34
CA GLY A 199 21.71 -18.31 -41.49
C GLY A 199 21.80 -16.89 -40.92
N ARG A 200 20.78 -16.05 -41.11
CA ARG A 200 20.67 -14.73 -40.49
C ARG A 200 20.26 -14.87 -39.04
N LYS A 201 20.57 -13.86 -38.25
CA LYS A 201 20.20 -13.76 -36.83
C LYS A 201 19.51 -12.42 -36.57
N GLN A 202 18.74 -12.38 -35.52
CA GLN A 202 18.23 -11.11 -34.97
C GLN A 202 18.46 -11.07 -33.47
N LEU A 203 18.70 -9.87 -32.95
CA LEU A 203 18.70 -9.60 -31.51
C LEU A 203 17.29 -9.20 -31.08
N VAL A 204 16.83 -9.78 -30.01
CA VAL A 204 15.54 -9.45 -29.42
C VAL A 204 15.76 -8.95 -27.99
N ILE A 205 15.38 -7.71 -27.74
CA ILE A 205 15.40 -7.13 -26.40
C ILE A 205 14.06 -7.44 -25.75
N THR A 206 14.08 -8.25 -24.71
CA THR A 206 12.89 -8.74 -23.98
C THR A 206 12.66 -8.04 -22.63
N GLU A 207 13.72 -7.46 -22.07
CA GLU A 207 13.67 -6.68 -20.86
C GLU A 207 14.52 -5.42 -21.02
N ILE A 208 14.09 -4.34 -20.43
CA ILE A 208 14.75 -3.03 -20.52
C ILE A 208 15.10 -2.49 -19.13
N PRO A 209 16.14 -1.65 -18.99
CA PRO A 209 16.36 -0.89 -17.78
C PRO A 209 15.10 -0.10 -17.38
N TYR A 210 14.77 -0.07 -16.10
CA TYR A 210 13.60 0.67 -15.59
C TYR A 210 13.64 2.16 -15.98
N THR A 211 14.82 2.73 -16.10
CA THR A 211 15.07 4.10 -16.55
C THR A 211 14.72 4.35 -18.03
N MET A 212 14.52 3.29 -18.81
CA MET A 212 14.16 3.37 -20.23
C MET A 212 12.63 3.41 -20.47
N LEU A 213 11.81 3.39 -19.42
CA LEU A 213 10.35 3.44 -19.54
C LEU A 213 9.84 4.67 -20.31
N GLY A 214 8.72 4.50 -20.98
CA GLY A 214 7.99 5.58 -21.62
C GLY A 214 8.70 6.12 -22.85
N ALA A 215 8.72 7.42 -23.01
CA ALA A 215 9.34 8.10 -24.15
C ALA A 215 10.83 7.78 -24.37
N ASN A 216 11.51 7.25 -23.36
CA ASN A 216 12.91 6.85 -23.47
C ASN A 216 13.12 5.62 -24.37
N ILE A 217 12.08 4.79 -24.58
CA ILE A 217 12.11 3.70 -25.57
C ILE A 217 12.28 4.28 -26.98
N GLY A 218 11.50 5.31 -27.33
CA GLY A 218 11.62 6.00 -28.60
C GLY A 218 13.00 6.65 -28.77
N LYS A 219 13.56 7.23 -27.72
CA LYS A 219 14.94 7.78 -27.76
C LYS A 219 15.97 6.70 -28.00
N PHE A 220 15.82 5.54 -27.34
CA PHE A 220 16.70 4.39 -27.58
C PHE A 220 16.66 3.93 -29.04
N LEU A 221 15.47 3.83 -29.64
CA LEU A 221 15.31 3.47 -31.07
C LEU A 221 16.02 4.47 -32.00
N ASN A 222 15.89 5.76 -31.69
CA ASN A 222 16.58 6.82 -32.44
C ASN A 222 18.11 6.76 -32.26
N ASP A 223 18.60 6.45 -31.06
CA ASP A 223 20.03 6.29 -30.77
C ASP A 223 20.60 5.13 -31.59
N VAL A 224 19.91 4.02 -31.71
CA VAL A 224 20.32 2.87 -32.52
C VAL A 224 20.30 3.24 -34.02
N ALA A 225 19.24 3.91 -34.48
CA ALA A 225 19.16 4.39 -35.85
C ALA A 225 20.32 5.33 -36.18
N SER A 226 20.70 6.24 -35.31
CA SER A 226 21.84 7.12 -35.44
C SER A 226 23.18 6.38 -35.52
N LEU A 227 23.34 5.29 -34.78
CA LEU A 227 24.53 4.43 -34.88
C LEU A 227 24.65 3.78 -36.28
N ILE A 228 23.51 3.43 -36.87
CA ILE A 228 23.49 2.88 -38.26
C ILE A 228 23.81 3.96 -39.26
N GLU A 229 23.16 5.12 -39.21
CA GLU A 229 23.36 6.25 -40.15
C GLU A 229 24.78 6.80 -40.12
N THR A 230 25.37 6.93 -38.93
CA THR A 230 26.73 7.41 -38.73
C THR A 230 27.80 6.34 -39.03
N LYS A 231 27.37 5.17 -39.47
CA LYS A 231 28.24 4.01 -39.78
C LYS A 231 29.15 3.56 -38.64
N LYS A 232 28.75 3.83 -37.40
CA LYS A 232 29.41 3.30 -36.20
C LYS A 232 29.19 1.80 -36.05
N THR A 233 28.11 1.29 -36.63
CA THR A 233 27.88 -0.13 -36.88
C THR A 233 27.32 -0.33 -38.28
N THR A 234 27.71 -1.43 -38.91
CA THR A 234 27.19 -1.88 -40.21
C THR A 234 26.45 -3.20 -40.10
N ASP A 235 26.36 -3.76 -38.87
CA ASP A 235 25.86 -5.10 -38.61
C ASP A 235 24.34 -5.13 -38.46
N ILE A 236 23.70 -4.01 -38.16
CA ILE A 236 22.27 -3.87 -38.01
C ILE A 236 21.63 -3.47 -39.32
N VAL A 237 20.71 -4.29 -39.83
CA VAL A 237 19.99 -4.04 -41.08
C VAL A 237 18.74 -3.19 -40.81
N ASP A 238 18.00 -3.54 -39.76
CA ASP A 238 16.76 -2.87 -39.42
C ASP A 238 16.48 -3.00 -37.91
N ILE A 239 15.70 -2.06 -37.39
CA ILE A 239 15.22 -2.06 -36.03
C ILE A 239 13.71 -1.85 -36.02
N SER A 240 12.99 -2.71 -35.30
CA SER A 240 11.53 -2.61 -35.14
C SER A 240 11.12 -2.81 -33.69
N ASN A 241 10.13 -2.06 -33.28
CA ASN A 241 9.49 -2.23 -32.00
C ASN A 241 8.23 -3.06 -32.16
N GLN A 242 8.25 -4.28 -31.65
CA GLN A 242 7.15 -5.24 -31.67
C GLN A 242 6.54 -5.44 -30.30
N SER A 243 6.79 -4.53 -29.37
CA SER A 243 6.24 -4.58 -28.01
C SER A 243 4.72 -4.53 -28.04
N SER A 244 4.09 -5.26 -27.12
CA SER A 244 2.66 -5.38 -27.01
C SER A 244 2.24 -5.53 -25.53
N LYS A 245 0.97 -5.83 -25.29
CA LYS A 245 0.48 -6.19 -23.95
C LYS A 245 1.17 -7.42 -23.35
N GLU A 246 1.75 -8.26 -24.20
CA GLU A 246 2.49 -9.46 -23.77
C GLU A 246 3.89 -9.13 -23.25
N GLY A 247 4.39 -7.93 -23.48
CA GLY A 247 5.67 -7.47 -22.97
C GLY A 247 6.52 -6.71 -24.01
N ILE A 248 7.73 -6.38 -23.61
CA ILE A 248 8.73 -5.71 -24.45
C ILE A 248 9.28 -6.70 -25.47
N ARG A 249 9.29 -6.26 -26.72
CA ARG A 249 9.93 -6.96 -27.84
C ARG A 249 10.48 -5.94 -28.83
N ILE A 250 11.75 -5.63 -28.71
CA ILE A 250 12.48 -4.78 -29.67
C ILE A 250 13.40 -5.66 -30.46
N VAL A 251 13.26 -5.66 -31.79
CA VAL A 251 13.96 -6.56 -32.69
C VAL A 251 14.97 -5.78 -33.55
N LEU A 252 16.22 -6.23 -33.52
CA LEU A 252 17.29 -5.75 -34.38
C LEU A 252 17.66 -6.87 -35.36
N GLU A 253 17.36 -6.67 -36.66
CA GLU A 253 17.78 -7.60 -37.69
C GLU A 253 19.27 -7.39 -38.00
N LEU A 254 20.03 -8.49 -38.05
CA LEU A 254 21.47 -8.47 -38.20
C LEU A 254 21.88 -8.98 -39.59
N LYS A 255 23.03 -8.51 -40.07
CA LYS A 255 23.69 -9.09 -41.23
C LYS A 255 24.14 -10.52 -40.92
N LYS A 256 24.32 -11.31 -42.00
CA LYS A 256 24.95 -12.62 -41.93
C LYS A 256 26.36 -12.48 -41.35
N ASP A 257 26.76 -13.45 -40.53
CA ASP A 257 28.09 -13.52 -39.88
C ASP A 257 28.45 -12.35 -38.93
N THR A 258 27.44 -11.67 -38.37
CA THR A 258 27.66 -10.62 -37.37
C THR A 258 28.21 -11.21 -36.07
N ASP A 259 29.23 -10.56 -35.49
CA ASP A 259 29.68 -10.84 -34.12
C ASP A 259 28.69 -10.25 -33.12
N VAL A 260 27.79 -11.12 -32.65
CA VAL A 260 26.68 -10.76 -31.76
C VAL A 260 27.18 -10.22 -30.42
N GLU A 261 28.25 -10.79 -29.86
CA GLU A 261 28.78 -10.40 -28.56
C GLU A 261 29.36 -8.97 -28.62
N ASN A 262 30.17 -8.67 -29.63
CA ASN A 262 30.73 -7.33 -29.82
C ASN A 262 29.64 -6.29 -30.10
N LEU A 263 28.64 -6.62 -30.89
CA LEU A 263 27.51 -5.74 -31.15
C LEU A 263 26.72 -5.43 -29.89
N THR A 264 26.40 -6.45 -29.10
CA THR A 264 25.67 -6.31 -27.82
C THR A 264 26.47 -5.45 -26.84
N ASN A 265 27.77 -5.66 -26.71
CA ASN A 265 28.64 -4.84 -25.87
C ASN A 265 28.71 -3.38 -26.35
N MET A 266 28.69 -3.15 -27.64
CA MET A 266 28.64 -1.79 -28.21
C MET A 266 27.32 -1.10 -27.86
N LEU A 267 26.18 -1.80 -27.96
CA LEU A 267 24.88 -1.27 -27.60
C LEU A 267 24.83 -0.88 -26.13
N TYR A 268 25.38 -1.70 -25.23
CA TYR A 268 25.50 -1.37 -23.82
C TYR A 268 26.32 -0.12 -23.53
N LYS A 269 27.40 0.10 -24.28
CA LYS A 269 28.29 1.25 -24.12
C LYS A 269 27.78 2.54 -24.75
N LYS A 270 27.03 2.45 -25.84
CA LYS A 270 26.65 3.58 -26.67
C LYS A 270 25.18 3.99 -26.57
N THR A 271 24.37 3.18 -25.94
CA THR A 271 22.93 3.43 -25.78
C THR A 271 22.48 3.26 -24.34
N ARG A 272 21.21 3.55 -24.06
CA ARG A 272 20.58 3.35 -22.77
C ARG A 272 20.20 1.89 -22.47
N LEU A 273 20.62 0.94 -23.30
CA LEU A 273 20.41 -0.49 -23.00
C LEU A 273 21.14 -0.92 -21.72
N GLU A 274 22.20 -0.21 -21.36
CA GLU A 274 22.74 -0.18 -20.00
C GLU A 274 22.62 1.23 -19.45
N ASP A 275 22.01 1.36 -18.29
CA ASP A 275 21.79 2.65 -17.65
C ASP A 275 21.96 2.55 -16.13
N THR A 276 22.12 3.68 -15.49
CA THR A 276 22.34 3.77 -14.05
C THR A 276 21.05 4.18 -13.35
N PHE A 277 20.65 3.40 -12.35
CA PHE A 277 19.61 3.76 -11.40
C PHE A 277 20.28 4.32 -10.13
N GLY A 278 20.07 5.60 -9.86
CA GLY A 278 20.55 6.23 -8.64
C GLY A 278 19.68 5.82 -7.44
N VAL A 279 20.31 5.31 -6.39
CA VAL A 279 19.62 4.94 -5.15
C VAL A 279 19.84 6.00 -4.10
N ASN A 280 18.77 6.47 -3.50
CA ASN A 280 18.74 7.28 -2.30
C ASN A 280 17.52 6.89 -1.49
N MET A 281 17.71 6.04 -0.49
CA MET A 281 16.61 5.52 0.33
C MET A 281 16.24 6.53 1.43
N LEU A 282 15.90 7.75 1.00
CA LEU A 282 15.40 8.81 1.86
C LEU A 282 13.94 8.58 2.17
N ALA A 283 13.60 8.57 3.43
CA ALA A 283 12.22 8.48 3.92
C ALA A 283 12.01 9.39 5.12
N VAL A 284 10.77 9.69 5.43
CA VAL A 284 10.42 10.39 6.67
C VAL A 284 10.22 9.34 7.75
N ALA A 285 11.15 9.31 8.70
CA ALA A 285 11.11 8.42 9.85
C ALA A 285 10.95 9.26 11.13
N ASP A 286 9.94 8.98 11.92
CA ASP A 286 9.61 9.75 13.15
C ASP A 286 9.52 11.27 12.91
N GLY A 287 8.92 11.65 11.78
CA GLY A 287 8.73 13.04 11.38
C GLY A 287 9.99 13.74 10.84
N ARG A 288 11.09 13.02 10.62
CA ARG A 288 12.34 13.57 10.10
C ARG A 288 12.77 12.87 8.81
N PRO A 289 13.23 13.62 7.79
CA PRO A 289 13.81 13.01 6.61
C PRO A 289 15.17 12.39 6.96
N GLU A 290 15.35 11.14 6.58
CA GLU A 290 16.54 10.36 6.87
C GLU A 290 16.84 9.37 5.76
N THR A 291 18.10 9.22 5.39
CA THR A 291 18.54 8.15 4.48
C THR A 291 18.70 6.86 5.28
N LEU A 292 17.88 5.86 4.95
CA LEU A 292 17.78 4.62 5.71
C LEU A 292 18.53 3.47 5.04
N SER A 293 19.15 2.60 5.84
CA SER A 293 19.60 1.29 5.37
C SER A 293 18.42 0.34 5.14
N LEU A 294 18.66 -0.75 4.43
CA LEU A 294 17.67 -1.81 4.28
C LEU A 294 17.15 -2.31 5.63
N LYS A 295 18.05 -2.53 6.59
CA LYS A 295 17.71 -2.99 7.93
C LYS A 295 16.82 -1.97 8.66
N GLN A 296 17.15 -0.68 8.59
CA GLN A 296 16.37 0.37 9.24
C GLN A 296 14.94 0.47 8.67
N ILE A 297 14.78 0.33 7.35
CA ILE A 297 13.45 0.32 6.73
C ILE A 297 12.60 -0.84 7.28
N ILE A 298 13.18 -2.03 7.37
CA ILE A 298 12.49 -3.20 7.92
C ILE A 298 12.18 -3.02 9.40
N GLU A 299 13.12 -2.47 10.17
CA GLU A 299 12.93 -2.17 11.61
C GLU A 299 11.77 -1.21 11.84
N TYR A 300 11.75 -0.05 11.17
CA TYR A 300 10.64 0.90 11.26
C TYR A 300 9.31 0.29 10.85
N HIS A 301 9.32 -0.55 9.83
CA HIS A 301 8.10 -1.24 9.40
C HIS A 301 7.59 -2.22 10.46
N VAL A 302 8.45 -3.04 11.04
CA VAL A 302 8.07 -4.01 12.07
C VAL A 302 7.55 -3.30 13.33
N ASP A 303 8.21 -2.23 13.76
CA ASP A 303 7.75 -1.42 14.89
C ASP A 303 6.35 -0.82 14.63
N PHE A 304 6.14 -0.30 13.43
CA PHE A 304 4.84 0.21 13.02
C PHE A 304 3.74 -0.87 12.99
N VAL A 305 4.03 -2.05 12.43
CA VAL A 305 3.07 -3.17 12.42
C VAL A 305 2.76 -3.65 13.83
N PHE A 306 3.75 -3.66 14.71
CA PHE A 306 3.54 -3.98 16.13
C PHE A 306 2.61 -2.96 16.80
N GLU A 307 2.83 -1.68 16.57
CA GLU A 307 1.98 -0.60 17.10
C GLU A 307 0.53 -0.73 16.62
N ILE A 308 0.28 -0.82 15.31
CA ILE A 308 -1.08 -0.91 14.78
C ILE A 308 -1.78 -2.20 15.20
N THR A 309 -1.06 -3.30 15.34
CA THR A 309 -1.60 -4.58 15.83
C THR A 309 -1.97 -4.48 17.31
N THR A 310 -1.13 -3.87 18.12
CA THR A 310 -1.40 -3.61 19.54
C THR A 310 -2.64 -2.75 19.69
N ARG A 311 -2.75 -1.65 18.97
CA ARG A 311 -3.94 -0.77 18.98
C ARG A 311 -5.20 -1.50 18.55
N LYS A 312 -5.12 -2.38 17.54
CA LYS A 312 -6.22 -3.22 17.11
C LYS A 312 -6.76 -4.09 18.26
N TYR A 313 -5.87 -4.84 18.90
CA TYR A 313 -6.29 -5.76 19.96
C TYR A 313 -6.76 -5.04 21.22
N HIS A 314 -6.19 -3.89 21.55
CA HIS A 314 -6.75 -3.03 22.62
C HIS A 314 -8.20 -2.60 22.29
N THR A 315 -8.44 -2.13 21.07
CA THR A 315 -9.80 -1.75 20.65
C THR A 315 -10.78 -2.91 20.69
N LEU A 316 -10.35 -4.10 20.24
CA LEU A 316 -11.19 -5.31 20.31
C LEU A 316 -11.46 -5.74 21.75
N LEU A 317 -10.44 -5.69 22.61
CA LEU A 317 -10.58 -6.02 24.03
C LEU A 317 -11.56 -5.07 24.72
N ASP A 318 -11.42 -3.76 24.50
CA ASP A 318 -12.33 -2.77 25.07
C ASP A 318 -13.78 -3.02 24.65
N LYS A 319 -14.02 -3.33 23.38
CA LYS A 319 -15.36 -3.70 22.89
C LYS A 319 -15.91 -4.97 23.54
N GLU A 320 -15.09 -5.97 23.78
CA GLU A 320 -15.52 -7.20 24.44
C GLU A 320 -15.77 -6.98 25.93
N LEU A 321 -14.95 -6.18 26.61
CA LEU A 321 -15.18 -5.79 28.01
C LEU A 321 -16.48 -4.98 28.16
N GLU A 322 -16.76 -4.08 27.21
CA GLU A 322 -18.05 -3.36 27.20
C GLU A 322 -19.25 -4.31 27.05
N LYS A 323 -19.13 -5.31 26.17
CA LYS A 323 -20.18 -6.34 26.04
C LYS A 323 -20.32 -7.18 27.30
N GLN A 324 -19.20 -7.58 27.91
CA GLN A 324 -19.19 -8.32 29.17
C GLN A 324 -19.90 -7.54 30.26
N GLU A 325 -19.56 -6.26 30.45
CA GLU A 325 -20.21 -5.36 31.41
C GLU A 325 -21.72 -5.34 31.22
N VAL A 326 -22.19 -5.18 29.97
CA VAL A 326 -23.64 -5.20 29.69
C VAL A 326 -24.26 -6.56 30.02
N GLN A 327 -23.63 -7.67 29.64
CA GLN A 327 -24.14 -9.01 29.90
C GLN A 327 -24.23 -9.31 31.42
N GLU A 328 -23.19 -8.94 32.18
CA GLU A 328 -23.18 -9.08 33.63
C GLU A 328 -24.32 -8.27 34.28
N GLY A 329 -24.56 -7.05 33.78
CA GLY A 329 -25.67 -6.22 34.23
C GLY A 329 -27.04 -6.84 33.93
N LEU A 330 -27.23 -7.41 32.74
CA LEU A 330 -28.45 -8.08 32.33
C LEU A 330 -28.70 -9.37 33.16
N ILE A 331 -27.67 -10.14 33.44
CA ILE A 331 -27.78 -11.33 34.34
C ILE A 331 -28.22 -10.90 35.73
N LYS A 332 -27.53 -9.94 36.33
CA LYS A 332 -27.91 -9.38 37.63
C LYS A 332 -29.34 -8.82 37.65
N ALA A 333 -29.75 -8.15 36.55
CA ALA A 333 -31.10 -7.63 36.40
C ALA A 333 -32.16 -8.74 36.37
N CYS A 334 -31.88 -9.86 35.69
CA CYS A 334 -32.76 -11.02 35.69
C CYS A 334 -32.96 -11.63 37.09
N ASP A 335 -31.90 -11.68 37.91
CA ASP A 335 -31.96 -12.18 39.27
C ASP A 335 -32.83 -11.31 40.20
N VAL A 336 -32.96 -10.02 39.88
CA VAL A 336 -33.76 -9.05 40.65
C VAL A 336 -34.88 -8.42 39.81
N ILE A 337 -35.42 -9.16 38.86
CA ILE A 337 -36.34 -8.62 37.86
C ILE A 337 -37.61 -8.03 38.49
N ASP A 338 -38.16 -8.64 39.53
CA ASP A 338 -39.34 -8.14 40.21
C ASP A 338 -39.10 -6.77 40.86
N LEU A 339 -37.90 -6.56 41.40
CA LEU A 339 -37.50 -5.27 41.96
C LEU A 339 -37.36 -4.22 40.88
N ILE A 340 -36.78 -4.58 39.74
CA ILE A 340 -36.65 -3.67 38.59
C ILE A 340 -38.02 -3.27 38.05
N ILE A 341 -38.95 -4.22 37.93
CA ILE A 341 -40.34 -3.94 37.54
C ILE A 341 -41.00 -2.99 38.53
N GLU A 342 -40.76 -3.18 39.83
CA GLU A 342 -41.29 -2.31 40.90
C GLU A 342 -40.74 -0.88 40.74
N ILE A 343 -39.44 -0.72 40.50
CA ILE A 343 -38.82 0.59 40.26
C ILE A 343 -39.43 1.25 39.03
N LEU A 344 -39.60 0.53 37.93
CA LEU A 344 -40.17 1.04 36.67
C LEU A 344 -41.62 1.52 36.91
N ARG A 345 -42.43 0.75 37.61
CA ARG A 345 -43.84 1.10 37.89
C ARG A 345 -43.99 2.24 38.89
N GLY A 346 -43.03 2.35 39.82
CA GLY A 346 -43.03 3.40 40.86
C GLY A 346 -42.46 4.73 40.43
N SER A 347 -41.76 4.78 39.30
CA SER A 347 -41.08 5.97 38.80
C SER A 347 -41.95 6.76 37.84
N LYS A 348 -41.70 8.08 37.75
CA LYS A 348 -42.42 8.99 36.86
C LYS A 348 -41.87 9.07 35.44
N ASN A 349 -40.57 8.85 35.27
CA ASN A 349 -39.87 8.98 33.98
C ASN A 349 -38.62 8.10 33.98
N ARG A 350 -38.03 7.97 32.77
CA ARG A 350 -36.83 7.14 32.52
C ARG A 350 -35.61 7.62 33.33
N GLU A 351 -35.45 8.92 33.52
CA GLU A 351 -34.33 9.49 34.24
C GLU A 351 -34.34 9.13 35.73
N GLN A 352 -35.53 9.09 36.33
CA GLN A 352 -35.69 8.67 37.72
C GLN A 352 -35.30 7.20 37.90
N VAL A 353 -35.68 6.32 36.95
CA VAL A 353 -35.28 4.91 36.95
C VAL A 353 -33.76 4.79 36.81
N ARG A 354 -33.17 5.51 35.88
CA ARG A 354 -31.72 5.51 35.65
C ARG A 354 -30.95 5.90 36.91
N LYS A 355 -31.33 7.00 37.55
CA LYS A 355 -30.71 7.47 38.81
C LYS A 355 -30.84 6.44 39.93
N CYS A 356 -31.97 5.78 40.03
CA CYS A 356 -32.15 4.71 41.02
C CYS A 356 -31.21 3.52 40.73
N LEU A 357 -31.14 3.06 39.49
CA LEU A 357 -30.32 1.91 39.12
C LEU A 357 -28.81 2.20 39.26
N VAL A 358 -28.36 3.41 38.94
CA VAL A 358 -26.93 3.78 38.90
C VAL A 358 -26.48 4.35 40.27
N GLU A 359 -27.21 5.30 40.81
CA GLU A 359 -26.78 6.09 41.97
C GLU A 359 -27.47 5.63 43.28
N GLY A 360 -28.46 4.74 43.17
CA GLY A 360 -29.22 4.28 44.34
C GLY A 360 -30.18 5.31 44.91
N ILE A 361 -30.54 6.35 44.12
CA ILE A 361 -31.48 7.41 44.53
C ILE A 361 -32.91 6.88 44.43
N THR A 362 -33.56 6.72 45.55
CA THR A 362 -34.93 6.17 45.67
C THR A 362 -35.99 7.25 45.85
N GLU A 363 -35.61 8.50 46.03
CA GLU A 363 -36.52 9.61 46.27
C GLU A 363 -37.57 9.78 45.18
N GLY A 364 -38.83 9.91 45.58
CA GLY A 364 -39.93 10.11 44.65
C GLY A 364 -40.43 8.84 43.93
N ILE A 365 -39.80 7.68 44.17
CA ILE A 365 -40.22 6.38 43.61
C ILE A 365 -41.17 5.70 44.63
N LYS A 366 -42.29 5.17 44.13
CA LYS A 366 -43.24 4.43 44.95
C LYS A 366 -42.84 2.97 45.04
N PHE A 367 -42.37 2.53 46.24
CA PHE A 367 -42.05 1.15 46.52
C PHE A 367 -43.19 0.44 47.28
N LYS A 368 -43.29 -0.87 47.13
CA LYS A 368 -44.26 -1.71 47.88
C LYS A 368 -43.90 -1.84 49.36
N SER A 369 -42.58 -1.79 49.66
CA SER A 369 -42.07 -1.92 51.01
C SER A 369 -40.77 -1.14 51.22
N LYS A 370 -40.46 -0.86 52.51
CA LYS A 370 -39.15 -0.29 52.89
C LYS A 370 -37.97 -1.24 52.57
N ALA A 371 -38.24 -2.55 52.57
CA ALA A 371 -37.23 -3.52 52.18
C ALA A 371 -36.86 -3.43 50.68
N SER A 372 -37.87 -3.28 49.81
CA SER A 372 -37.67 -3.05 48.38
C SER A 372 -36.90 -1.76 48.13
N GLU A 373 -37.21 -0.68 48.80
CA GLU A 373 -36.50 0.60 48.70
C GLU A 373 -35.03 0.46 49.08
N LYS A 374 -34.72 -0.20 50.19
CA LYS A 374 -33.34 -0.48 50.62
C LYS A 374 -32.58 -1.37 49.65
N ALA A 375 -33.24 -2.37 49.07
CA ALA A 375 -32.65 -3.25 48.07
C ALA A 375 -32.36 -2.50 46.77
N ALA A 376 -33.26 -1.63 46.33
CA ALA A 376 -33.09 -0.80 45.15
C ALA A 376 -31.89 0.16 45.26
N ALA A 377 -31.68 0.74 46.44
CA ALA A 377 -30.55 1.62 46.70
C ALA A 377 -29.17 0.92 46.61
N LYS A 378 -29.13 -0.40 46.66
CA LYS A 378 -27.92 -1.21 46.64
C LYS A 378 -27.62 -1.83 45.28
N LEU A 379 -28.44 -1.65 44.27
CA LEU A 379 -28.27 -2.25 42.96
C LEU A 379 -26.99 -1.74 42.25
N LEU A 380 -26.79 -0.43 42.21
CA LEU A 380 -25.57 0.24 41.73
C LEU A 380 -25.04 -0.31 40.42
N PHE A 381 -25.90 -0.39 39.41
CA PHE A 381 -25.48 -0.71 38.02
C PHE A 381 -24.63 0.41 37.42
N THR A 382 -23.83 0.09 36.46
CA THR A 382 -23.18 1.14 35.65
C THR A 382 -24.19 1.83 34.74
N GLU A 383 -23.84 3.02 34.24
CA GLU A 383 -24.67 3.75 33.26
C GLU A 383 -25.01 2.89 32.05
N ARG A 384 -24.00 2.17 31.52
CA ARG A 384 -24.16 1.29 30.37
C ARG A 384 -25.08 0.13 30.62
N GLN A 385 -24.96 -0.50 31.81
CA GLN A 385 -25.84 -1.56 32.26
C GLN A 385 -27.28 -1.06 32.47
N ALA A 386 -27.46 0.09 33.08
CA ALA A 386 -28.78 0.69 33.29
C ALA A 386 -29.50 0.99 31.98
N ASN A 387 -28.81 1.56 31.02
CA ASN A 387 -29.37 1.82 29.69
C ASN A 387 -29.75 0.52 28.97
N ALA A 388 -28.92 -0.52 29.05
CA ALA A 388 -29.24 -1.82 28.47
C ALA A 388 -30.49 -2.47 29.14
N ILE A 389 -30.63 -2.35 30.43
CA ILE A 389 -31.81 -2.82 31.18
C ILE A 389 -33.06 -2.06 30.73
N LEU A 390 -32.99 -0.73 30.62
CA LEU A 390 -34.11 0.11 30.21
C LEU A 390 -34.54 -0.13 28.74
N ASP A 391 -33.62 -0.56 27.90
CA ASP A 391 -33.87 -0.86 26.49
C ASP A 391 -34.20 -2.36 26.24
N MET A 392 -34.25 -3.17 27.30
CA MET A 392 -34.52 -4.60 27.21
C MET A 392 -35.96 -4.85 26.78
N ARG A 393 -36.14 -5.72 25.81
CA ARG A 393 -37.46 -6.12 25.32
C ARG A 393 -38.01 -7.26 26.13
N LEU A 394 -39.30 -7.22 26.43
CA LEU A 394 -40.01 -8.21 27.29
C LEU A 394 -39.76 -9.67 26.83
N TYR A 395 -39.62 -9.95 25.56
CA TYR A 395 -39.40 -11.32 25.08
C TYR A 395 -37.99 -11.88 25.40
N LYS A 396 -37.10 -11.05 25.92
CA LYS A 396 -35.76 -11.46 26.38
C LYS A 396 -35.69 -11.78 27.87
N LEU A 397 -36.81 -11.55 28.56
CA LEU A 397 -37.00 -11.97 29.92
C LEU A 397 -37.52 -13.41 29.97
#